data_572c8cb78306ec214c65ca70714c889f
#
_entry.id   572c8cb78306ec214c65ca70714c889f
#
_cell.length_a   1.000
_cell.length_b   1.000
_cell.length_c   1.000
_cell.angle_alpha   90.00
_cell.angle_beta   90.00
_cell.angle_gamma   90.00
#
_symmetry.space_group_name_H-M   'P 1'
#
loop_
_entity.id
_entity.type
_entity.pdbx_description
1 polymer ?
#
loop_
_entity_poly.entity_id
_entity_poly.type
_entity_poly.pdbx_seq_one_letter_code
_entity_poly.pdbx_strand_id
1 'polypeptide(L)' 'AKKQLEIFSDEIIEFITLNNYVLIKTSPGFAQSISYYIDQLQMKEILGIIGGNDTLMILTSSNEIAEFVCYQLFP' A
#
# COMPACT_ATOMS: atom_id res chain seq x y z
N ALA A 1 9.98 15.06 4.12
CA ALA A 1 9.90 14.38 2.81
C ALA A 1 8.47 13.96 2.52
N LYS A 2 8.11 13.93 1.25
CA LYS A 2 6.79 13.55 0.80
C LYS A 2 6.58 12.05 0.94
N LYS A 3 5.41 11.65 1.43
CA LYS A 3 5.07 10.23 1.49
C LYS A 3 4.68 9.75 0.11
N GLN A 4 4.99 8.49 -0.19
CA GLN A 4 4.90 7.97 -1.56
C GLN A 4 3.49 7.95 -2.12
N LEU A 5 2.46 7.70 -1.30
CA LEU A 5 1.09 7.63 -1.78
C LEU A 5 0.30 8.93 -1.59
N GLU A 6 0.97 10.01 -1.30
CA GLU A 6 0.29 11.28 -1.09
C GLU A 6 -0.50 11.72 -2.33
N ILE A 7 0.00 11.38 -3.52
CA ILE A 7 -0.67 11.72 -4.76
C ILE A 7 -2.04 11.05 -4.90
N PHE A 8 -2.27 9.96 -4.17
CA PHE A 8 -3.54 9.24 -4.21
C PHE A 8 -4.40 9.50 -2.98
N SER A 9 -4.09 10.54 -2.20
CA SER A 9 -4.77 10.77 -0.93
C SER A 9 -6.30 10.86 -1.05
N ASP A 10 -6.80 11.38 -2.18
CA ASP A 10 -8.25 11.51 -2.37
C ASP A 10 -8.93 10.17 -2.64
N GLU A 11 -8.18 9.18 -3.13
CA GLU A 11 -8.72 7.88 -3.50
C GLU A 11 -8.53 6.82 -2.43
N ILE A 12 -7.69 7.07 -1.43
CA ILE A 12 -7.45 6.10 -0.38
C ILE A 12 -8.42 6.34 0.76
N ILE A 13 -9.28 5.36 1.03
CA ILE A 13 -10.32 5.48 2.04
C ILE A 13 -9.78 5.15 3.43
N GLU A 14 -9.01 4.06 3.52
CA GLU A 14 -8.39 3.68 4.79
C GLU A 14 -7.24 2.72 4.52
N PHE A 15 -6.35 2.60 5.49
CA PHE A 15 -5.27 1.63 5.43
C PHE A 15 -5.04 1.11 6.85
N ILE A 16 -4.57 -0.15 6.93
CA ILE A 16 -4.33 -0.78 8.21
C ILE A 16 -3.21 -1.81 8.05
N THR A 17 -2.35 -1.90 9.06
CA THR A 17 -1.32 -2.91 9.12
C THR A 17 -1.82 -4.05 9.99
N LEU A 18 -1.82 -5.28 9.43
CA LEU A 18 -2.21 -6.48 10.15
C LEU A 18 -1.15 -7.54 9.90
N ASN A 19 -0.63 -8.11 11.01
CA ASN A 19 0.39 -9.15 10.89
C ASN A 19 1.53 -8.67 9.98
N ASN A 20 1.74 -9.35 8.85
CA ASN A 20 2.83 -9.02 7.94
C ASN A 20 2.35 -8.33 6.66
N TYR A 21 1.16 -7.74 6.67
CA TYR A 21 0.66 -7.08 5.46
C TYR A 21 -0.02 -5.76 5.77
N VAL A 22 -0.12 -4.94 4.72
CA VAL A 22 -0.83 -3.66 4.78
C VAL A 22 -2.05 -3.79 3.87
N LEU A 23 -3.22 -3.56 4.43
CA LEU A 23 -4.46 -3.58 3.67
C LEU A 23 -4.87 -2.16 3.36
N ILE A 24 -5.17 -1.87 2.10
CA ILE A 24 -5.55 -0.53 1.66
C ILE A 24 -6.89 -0.59 0.96
N LYS A 25 -7.84 0.23 1.42
CA LYS A 25 -9.15 0.36 0.78
C LYS A 25 -9.16 1.65 -0.02
N THR A 26 -9.65 1.57 -1.24
CA THR A 26 -9.65 2.71 -2.16
C THR A 26 -11.03 2.98 -2.72
N SER A 27 -11.17 4.09 -3.43
CA SER A 27 -12.36 4.34 -4.24
C SER A 27 -12.44 3.27 -5.33
N PRO A 28 -13.65 2.92 -5.79
CA PRO A 28 -13.80 1.88 -6.81
C PRO A 28 -12.94 2.17 -8.05
N GLY A 29 -12.24 1.16 -8.51
CA GLY A 29 -11.41 1.24 -9.71
C GLY A 29 -10.00 1.72 -9.48
N PHE A 30 -9.64 2.14 -8.26
CA PHE A 30 -8.29 2.69 -8.02
C PHE A 30 -7.28 1.72 -7.46
N ALA A 31 -7.72 0.53 -6.99
CA ALA A 31 -6.77 -0.40 -6.36
C ALA A 31 -5.68 -0.85 -7.33
N GLN A 32 -6.03 -1.11 -8.59
CA GLN A 32 -5.03 -1.56 -9.56
C GLN A 32 -4.02 -0.47 -9.89
N SER A 33 -4.48 0.77 -10.05
CA SER A 33 -3.58 1.89 -10.33
C SER A 33 -2.62 2.11 -9.18
N ILE A 34 -3.13 2.06 -7.96
CA ILE A 34 -2.29 2.26 -6.78
C ILE A 34 -1.31 1.09 -6.62
N SER A 35 -1.78 -0.14 -6.86
CA SER A 35 -0.88 -1.31 -6.83
C SER A 35 0.27 -1.15 -7.82
N TYR A 36 -0.05 -0.73 -9.04
CA TYR A 36 0.96 -0.54 -10.07
C TYR A 36 1.97 0.55 -9.64
N TYR A 37 1.46 1.64 -9.08
CA TYR A 37 2.32 2.72 -8.63
C TYR A 37 3.28 2.25 -7.54
N ILE A 38 2.77 1.49 -6.56
CA ILE A 38 3.61 0.98 -5.48
C ILE A 38 4.66 0.03 -6.04
N ASP A 39 4.27 -0.82 -6.99
CA ASP A 39 5.19 -1.77 -7.60
C ASP A 39 6.34 -1.03 -8.29
N GLN A 40 6.06 0.11 -8.92
CA GLN A 40 7.09 0.90 -9.59
C GLN A 40 8.08 1.55 -8.64
N LEU A 41 7.74 1.66 -7.35
CA LEU A 41 8.65 2.22 -6.37
C LEU A 41 9.81 1.28 -6.07
N GLN A 42 9.68 0.00 -6.42
CA GLN A 42 10.75 -0.99 -6.26
C GLN A 42 11.23 -1.10 -4.82
N MET A 43 10.29 -1.09 -3.88
CA MET A 43 10.64 -1.21 -2.46
C MET A 43 10.99 -2.66 -2.16
N LYS A 44 12.22 -2.89 -1.73
CA LYS A 44 12.72 -4.24 -1.48
C LYS A 44 11.98 -4.93 -0.34
N GLU A 45 11.35 -4.16 0.54
CA GLU A 45 10.61 -4.70 1.68
C GLU A 45 9.29 -5.34 1.26
N ILE A 46 8.82 -5.05 0.07
CA ILE A 46 7.53 -5.56 -0.41
C ILE A 46 7.76 -6.87 -1.16
N LEU A 47 7.18 -7.95 -0.64
CA LEU A 47 7.30 -9.27 -1.27
C LEU A 47 6.33 -9.42 -2.43
N GLY A 48 5.18 -8.77 -2.37
CA GLY A 48 4.19 -8.82 -3.43
C GLY A 48 3.01 -7.96 -3.10
N ILE A 49 2.18 -7.71 -4.11
CA ILE A 49 0.97 -6.90 -3.96
C ILE A 49 -0.16 -7.65 -4.65
N ILE A 50 -1.28 -7.80 -3.95
CA ILE A 50 -2.47 -8.42 -4.51
C ILE A 50 -3.57 -7.37 -4.47
N GLY A 51 -4.18 -7.09 -5.61
CA GLY A 51 -5.19 -6.04 -5.68
C GLY A 51 -6.42 -6.45 -6.44
N GLY A 52 -7.55 -5.90 -6.05
CA GLY A 52 -8.81 -6.06 -6.72
C GLY A 52 -9.27 -4.73 -7.29
N ASN A 53 -10.57 -4.44 -7.15
CA ASN A 53 -11.14 -3.21 -7.65
C ASN A 53 -10.97 -2.05 -6.67
N ASP A 54 -11.28 -2.28 -5.40
CA ASP A 54 -11.26 -1.24 -4.37
C ASP A 54 -10.45 -1.60 -3.14
N THR A 55 -9.66 -2.67 -3.22
CA THR A 55 -8.88 -3.16 -2.09
C THR A 55 -7.58 -3.74 -2.60
N LEU A 56 -6.48 -3.47 -1.91
CA LEU A 56 -5.21 -4.12 -2.23
C LEU A 56 -4.50 -4.50 -0.95
N MET A 57 -3.62 -5.49 -1.06
CA MET A 57 -2.87 -6.02 0.06
C MET A 57 -1.39 -6.05 -0.30
N ILE A 58 -0.57 -5.45 0.54
CA ILE A 58 0.89 -5.46 0.38
C ILE A 58 1.46 -6.48 1.35
N LEU A 59 2.21 -7.44 0.83
CA LEU A 59 2.78 -8.51 1.64
C LEU A 59 4.24 -8.24 1.95
N THR A 60 4.61 -8.45 3.21
CA THR A 60 5.98 -8.29 3.68
C THR A 60 6.37 -9.51 4.52
N SER A 61 7.60 -9.51 5.04
CA SER A 61 8.10 -10.67 5.78
C SER A 61 7.80 -10.61 7.28
N SER A 62 7.37 -9.47 7.82
CA SER A 62 7.11 -9.36 9.26
C SER A 62 6.20 -8.19 9.54
N ASN A 63 5.66 -8.17 10.78
CA ASN A 63 4.84 -7.05 11.21
C ASN A 63 5.62 -5.75 11.23
N GLU A 64 6.86 -5.79 11.71
CA GLU A 64 7.70 -4.59 11.77
C GLU A 64 7.95 -4.02 10.39
N ILE A 65 8.17 -4.90 9.40
CA ILE A 65 8.42 -4.44 8.05
C ILE A 65 7.14 -3.90 7.43
N ALA A 66 5.99 -4.52 7.73
CA ALA A 66 4.71 -4.00 7.26
C ALA A 66 4.47 -2.59 7.79
N GLU A 67 4.79 -2.36 9.07
CA GLU A 67 4.63 -1.03 9.66
C GLU A 67 5.59 -0.03 9.01
N PHE A 68 6.82 -0.46 8.72
CA PHE A 68 7.78 0.40 8.05
C PHE A 68 7.27 0.80 6.66
N VAL A 69 6.76 -0.17 5.90
CA VAL A 69 6.24 0.09 4.56
C VAL A 69 5.05 1.06 4.64
N CYS A 70 4.16 0.82 5.59
CA CYS A 70 3.01 1.69 5.78
C CYS A 70 3.45 3.13 6.07
N TYR A 71 4.46 3.28 6.93
CA TYR A 71 4.99 4.59 7.28
C TYR A 71 5.61 5.29 6.06
N GLN A 72 6.28 4.54 5.19
CA GLN A 72 6.89 5.12 4.00
C GLN A 72 5.84 5.56 2.97
N LEU A 73 4.72 4.86 2.89
CA LEU A 73 3.71 5.13 1.88
C LEU A 73 2.72 6.22 2.28
N PHE A 74 2.39 6.30 3.55
CA PHE A 74 1.32 7.19 4.01
C PHE A 74 1.85 8.33 4.89
N PRO A 75 1.21 9.51 4.78
CA PRO A 75 1.60 10.66 5.59
C PRO A 75 1.35 10.44 7.08
#